data_14173a84ff5aa5391f6caff0dc8737c2
#
_entry.id   14173a84ff5aa5391f6caff0dc8737c2
#
_cell.length_a   1.000
_cell.length_b   1.000
_cell.length_c   1.000
_cell.angle_alpha   90.00
_cell.angle_beta   90.00
_cell.angle_gamma   90.00
#
_symmetry.space_group_name_H-M   'P 1'
#
loop_
_entity.id
_entity.type
_entity.pdbx_description
1 polymer ?
#
loop_
_entity_poly.entity_id
_entity_poly.type
_entity_poly.pdbx_seq_one_letter_code
_entity_poly.pdbx_strand_id
1 'polypeptide(L)'
;MSLGCLLRKPASLDAGSSHQSITLQGVDDTVYHELGHFLAWIAGNVDKRSEFATIYKSEKAKYTGVRKAYVTQNASEYFAESYRDYILNESSLKKSRPKTYAYVRNAIQVIQNSPDRITKIKNVYKAIWKNG
;
A
#
# COMPACT_ATOMS: atom_id res chain seq x y z
N MET A 1 -1.17 -14.76 -12.81
CA MET A 1 -1.52 -13.41 -12.32
C MET A 1 -0.25 -12.71 -11.85
N SER A 2 -0.06 -11.50 -12.30
CA SER A 2 1.11 -10.74 -11.89
C SER A 2 0.90 -10.14 -10.51
N LEU A 3 1.99 -9.86 -9.80
CA LEU A 3 1.91 -9.20 -8.51
C LEU A 3 1.24 -7.84 -8.62
N GLY A 4 1.46 -7.12 -9.72
CA GLY A 4 0.81 -5.83 -9.93
C GLY A 4 -0.70 -5.91 -9.86
N CYS A 5 -1.29 -7.00 -10.35
CA CYS A 5 -2.73 -7.21 -10.27
C CYS A 5 -3.20 -7.44 -8.83
N LEU A 6 -2.35 -7.98 -7.96
CA LEU A 6 -2.70 -8.22 -6.57
C LEU A 6 -2.56 -6.97 -5.71
N LEU A 7 -1.61 -6.10 -6.04
CA LEU A 7 -1.29 -4.92 -5.24
C LEU A 7 -1.98 -3.66 -5.72
N ARG A 8 -2.61 -3.70 -6.87
CA ARG A 8 -3.39 -2.59 -7.39
C ARG A 8 -4.86 -2.87 -7.17
N LYS A 9 -5.67 -1.83 -7.35
CA LYS A 9 -7.12 -2.00 -7.32
C LYS A 9 -7.50 -3.12 -8.30
N PRO A 10 -8.17 -4.18 -7.83
CA PRO A 10 -8.49 -5.30 -8.71
C PRO A 10 -9.44 -4.88 -9.81
N ALA A 11 -8.98 -4.92 -11.05
CA ALA A 11 -9.80 -4.57 -12.20
C ALA A 11 -11.06 -5.44 -12.29
N SER A 12 -10.96 -6.69 -11.88
CA SER A 12 -12.11 -7.60 -11.90
C SER A 12 -13.22 -7.14 -10.98
N LEU A 13 -12.90 -6.48 -9.87
CA LEU A 13 -13.91 -5.94 -8.97
C LEU A 13 -14.59 -4.73 -9.59
N ASP A 14 -13.83 -3.90 -10.30
CA ASP A 14 -14.39 -2.72 -10.96
C ASP A 14 -15.26 -3.11 -12.15
N ALA A 15 -14.78 -4.07 -12.93
CA ALA A 15 -15.48 -4.52 -14.14
C ALA A 15 -16.70 -5.36 -13.79
N GLY A 16 -16.73 -5.94 -12.61
CA GLY A 16 -17.77 -6.86 -12.23
C GLY A 16 -19.14 -6.23 -12.05
N SER A 17 -19.18 -5.01 -11.52
CA SER A 17 -20.45 -4.40 -11.22
C SER A 17 -20.26 -3.01 -10.63
N SER A 18 -21.05 -2.05 -11.10
CA SER A 18 -21.00 -0.70 -10.57
C SER A 18 -21.46 -0.63 -9.12
N HIS A 19 -22.42 -1.45 -8.72
CA HIS A 19 -22.87 -1.44 -7.34
C HIS A 19 -21.83 -2.00 -6.38
N GLN A 20 -21.01 -2.94 -6.85
CA GLN A 20 -19.88 -3.41 -6.05
C GLN A 20 -18.86 -2.32 -5.85
N SER A 21 -18.60 -1.54 -6.89
CA SER A 21 -17.68 -0.42 -6.78
C SER A 21 -18.12 0.56 -5.70
N ILE A 22 -19.41 0.87 -5.68
CA ILE A 22 -19.98 1.78 -4.69
C ILE A 22 -19.83 1.20 -3.28
N THR A 23 -20.18 -0.08 -3.13
CA THR A 23 -20.10 -0.77 -1.84
C THR A 23 -18.67 -0.83 -1.33
N LEU A 24 -17.71 -1.09 -2.22
CA LEU A 24 -16.32 -1.28 -1.85
C LEU A 24 -15.58 0.04 -1.65
N GLN A 25 -16.16 1.17 -1.98
CA GLN A 25 -15.48 2.44 -1.93
C GLN A 25 -14.98 2.77 -0.52
N GLY A 26 -15.80 2.54 0.50
CA GLY A 26 -15.38 2.73 1.89
C GLY A 26 -14.45 1.63 2.38
N VAL A 27 -14.62 0.42 1.84
CA VAL A 27 -13.77 -0.72 2.19
C VAL A 27 -12.38 -0.56 1.60
N ASP A 28 -12.30 -0.01 0.37
CA ASP A 28 -11.02 0.19 -0.31
C ASP A 28 -10.03 1.01 0.52
N ASP A 29 -10.51 2.05 1.18
CA ASP A 29 -9.63 2.89 2.00
C ASP A 29 -8.95 2.08 3.10
N THR A 30 -9.74 1.27 3.80
CA THR A 30 -9.22 0.44 4.88
C THR A 30 -8.37 -0.70 4.34
N VAL A 31 -8.83 -1.36 3.29
CA VAL A 31 -8.15 -2.50 2.70
C VAL A 31 -6.76 -2.12 2.21
N TYR A 32 -6.63 -1.00 1.49
CA TYR A 32 -5.32 -0.60 0.96
C TYR A 32 -4.36 -0.18 2.07
N HIS A 33 -4.85 0.46 3.12
CA HIS A 33 -4.03 0.79 4.27
C HIS A 33 -3.51 -0.49 4.94
N GLU A 34 -4.40 -1.44 5.20
CA GLU A 34 -4.02 -2.72 5.81
C GLU A 34 -3.08 -3.53 4.93
N LEU A 35 -3.31 -3.52 3.61
CA LEU A 35 -2.41 -4.16 2.67
C LEU A 35 -1.03 -3.50 2.69
N GLY A 36 -0.96 -2.21 2.98
CA GLY A 36 0.31 -1.52 3.13
C GLY A 36 1.13 -2.05 4.28
N HIS A 37 0.50 -2.30 5.43
CA HIS A 37 1.18 -2.95 6.55
C HIS A 37 1.65 -4.35 6.19
N PHE A 38 0.80 -5.09 5.51
CA PHE A 38 1.12 -6.44 5.08
C PHE A 38 2.27 -6.44 4.08
N LEU A 39 2.24 -5.52 3.12
CA LEU A 39 3.30 -5.38 2.13
C LEU A 39 4.64 -5.09 2.81
N ALA A 40 4.65 -4.19 3.78
CA ALA A 40 5.85 -3.84 4.50
C ALA A 40 6.46 -5.08 5.18
N TRP A 41 5.62 -5.88 5.80
CA TRP A 41 6.06 -7.10 6.46
C TRP A 41 6.64 -8.11 5.45
N ILE A 42 5.93 -8.34 4.35
CA ILE A 42 6.37 -9.29 3.32
C ILE A 42 7.68 -8.85 2.68
N ALA A 43 7.89 -7.55 2.51
CA ALA A 43 9.11 -7.03 1.92
C ALA A 43 10.31 -7.07 2.89
N GLY A 44 10.08 -7.45 4.14
CA GLY A 44 11.14 -7.56 5.14
C GLY A 44 11.11 -6.48 6.20
N ASN A 45 9.91 -6.09 6.63
CA ASN A 45 9.70 -5.04 7.65
C ASN A 45 10.32 -3.72 7.23
N VAL A 46 10.12 -3.35 5.97
CA VAL A 46 10.76 -2.16 5.38
C VAL A 46 10.29 -0.87 6.04
N ASP A 47 9.11 -0.86 6.66
CA ASP A 47 8.58 0.30 7.38
C ASP A 47 9.30 0.57 8.70
N LYS A 48 10.08 -0.38 9.18
CA LYS A 48 10.80 -0.29 10.45
C LYS A 48 12.29 -0.06 10.28
N ARG A 49 12.75 0.11 9.06
CA ARG A 49 14.17 0.33 8.78
C ARG A 49 14.56 1.77 9.00
N SER A 50 15.84 1.98 9.38
CA SER A 50 16.35 3.32 9.66
C SER A 50 16.31 4.22 8.42
N GLU A 51 16.53 3.67 7.24
CA GLU A 51 16.44 4.46 6.01
C GLU A 51 15.04 5.02 5.79
N PHE A 52 14.01 4.23 6.11
CA PHE A 52 12.64 4.75 6.01
C PHE A 52 12.33 5.74 7.11
N ALA A 53 12.89 5.56 8.29
CA ALA A 53 12.72 6.55 9.36
C ALA A 53 13.22 7.93 8.92
N THR A 54 14.31 7.97 8.19
CA THR A 54 14.86 9.22 7.65
C THR A 54 13.89 9.84 6.62
N ILE A 55 13.37 9.03 5.71
CA ILE A 55 12.40 9.48 4.71
C ILE A 55 11.15 10.01 5.39
N TYR A 56 10.62 9.26 6.34
CA TYR A 56 9.44 9.62 7.12
C TYR A 56 9.62 10.99 7.77
N LYS A 57 10.74 11.20 8.47
CA LYS A 57 11.01 12.48 9.13
C LYS A 57 11.10 13.63 8.15
N SER A 58 11.63 13.38 6.95
CA SER A 58 11.83 14.44 5.97
C SER A 58 10.56 14.79 5.20
N GLU A 59 9.63 13.84 5.02
CA GLU A 59 8.48 14.06 4.14
C GLU A 59 7.11 14.03 4.83
N LYS A 60 7.04 13.60 6.10
CA LYS A 60 5.74 13.48 6.78
C LYS A 60 4.96 14.79 6.85
N ALA A 61 5.65 15.92 6.95
CA ALA A 61 5.00 17.22 7.01
C ALA A 61 4.29 17.59 5.72
N LYS A 62 4.69 16.97 4.61
CA LYS A 62 4.08 17.20 3.30
C LYS A 62 2.83 16.38 3.07
N TYR A 63 2.50 15.47 3.97
CA TYR A 63 1.26 14.72 3.88
C TYR A 63 0.09 15.66 4.16
N THR A 64 -0.86 15.71 3.24
CA THR A 64 -2.02 16.59 3.34
C THR A 64 -3.36 15.86 3.30
N GLY A 65 -3.32 14.53 3.40
CA GLY A 65 -4.54 13.74 3.38
C GLY A 65 -5.31 13.76 4.69
N VAL A 66 -6.33 12.93 4.75
CA VAL A 66 -7.19 12.83 5.94
C VAL A 66 -6.44 12.18 7.10
N ARG A 67 -6.90 12.47 8.30
CA ARG A 67 -6.36 11.88 9.54
C ARG A 67 -4.85 12.03 9.66
N LYS A 68 -4.35 13.23 9.39
CA LYS A 68 -2.91 13.49 9.39
C LYS A 68 -2.23 13.08 10.68
N ALA A 69 -2.83 13.39 11.83
CA ALA A 69 -2.24 13.03 13.13
C ALA A 69 -2.06 11.53 13.29
N TYR A 70 -3.04 10.75 12.87
CA TYR A 70 -2.96 9.30 12.91
C TYR A 70 -1.91 8.77 11.93
N VAL A 71 -1.95 9.23 10.69
CA VAL A 71 -1.08 8.74 9.61
C VAL A 71 0.38 9.08 9.88
N THR A 72 0.65 10.24 10.47
CA THR A 72 2.03 10.68 10.70
C THR A 72 2.53 10.41 12.10
N GLN A 73 1.79 9.61 12.89
CA GLN A 73 2.19 9.33 14.27
C GLN A 73 3.44 8.47 14.37
N ASN A 74 3.65 7.59 13.39
CA ASN A 74 4.86 6.77 13.32
C ASN A 74 5.11 6.34 11.88
N ALA A 75 6.30 5.81 11.64
CA ALA A 75 6.72 5.42 10.29
C ALA A 75 5.87 4.28 9.72
N SER A 76 5.41 3.37 10.56
CA SER A 76 4.63 2.23 10.11
C SER A 76 3.27 2.66 9.54
N GLU A 77 2.55 3.52 10.26
CA GLU A 77 1.27 4.04 9.76
C GLU A 77 1.48 4.92 8.54
N TYR A 78 2.54 5.71 8.54
CA TYR A 78 2.87 6.55 7.39
C TYR A 78 3.16 5.70 6.14
N PHE A 79 3.90 4.61 6.30
CA PHE A 79 4.16 3.70 5.17
C PHE A 79 2.87 3.10 4.62
N ALA A 80 2.01 2.61 5.50
CA ALA A 80 0.76 1.97 5.09
C ALA A 80 -0.12 2.94 4.30
N GLU A 81 -0.26 4.16 4.77
CA GLU A 81 -1.04 5.16 4.06
C GLU A 81 -0.36 5.61 2.77
N SER A 82 0.97 5.64 2.76
CA SER A 82 1.72 5.97 1.55
C SER A 82 1.56 4.90 0.49
N TYR A 83 1.46 3.64 0.88
CA TYR A 83 1.11 2.58 -0.05
C TYR A 83 -0.28 2.80 -0.65
N ARG A 84 -1.25 3.16 0.19
CA ARG A 84 -2.59 3.50 -0.30
C ARG A 84 -2.53 4.63 -1.31
N ASP A 85 -1.78 5.69 -1.01
CA ASP A 85 -1.59 6.79 -1.94
C ASP A 85 -0.90 6.35 -3.22
N TYR A 86 0.06 5.44 -3.13
CA TYR A 86 0.71 4.88 -4.31
C TYR A 86 -0.29 4.22 -5.24
N ILE A 87 -1.26 3.50 -4.68
CA ILE A 87 -2.26 2.80 -5.48
C ILE A 87 -3.32 3.75 -6.03
N LEU A 88 -3.79 4.68 -5.22
CA LEU A 88 -4.94 5.52 -5.57
C LEU A 88 -4.58 6.89 -6.13
N ASN A 89 -3.41 7.42 -5.77
CA ASN A 89 -2.99 8.78 -6.11
C ASN A 89 -1.49 8.82 -6.45
N GLU A 90 -1.08 7.94 -7.33
CA GLU A 90 0.34 7.73 -7.62
C GLU A 90 1.05 9.03 -8.04
N SER A 91 0.49 9.75 -8.99
CA SER A 91 1.10 10.97 -9.51
C SER A 91 1.27 12.04 -8.44
N SER A 92 0.27 12.19 -7.58
CA SER A 92 0.32 13.15 -6.50
C SER A 92 1.38 12.78 -5.47
N LEU A 93 1.46 11.51 -5.12
CA LEU A 93 2.49 11.03 -4.19
C LEU A 93 3.88 11.28 -4.73
N LYS A 94 4.10 10.91 -5.99
CA LYS A 94 5.41 11.09 -6.63
C LYS A 94 5.83 12.54 -6.66
N LYS A 95 4.88 13.44 -6.91
CA LYS A 95 5.16 14.87 -7.01
C LYS A 95 5.44 15.51 -5.65
N SER A 96 4.62 15.17 -4.65
CA SER A 96 4.70 15.84 -3.34
C SER A 96 5.69 15.17 -2.38
N ARG A 97 5.85 13.86 -2.48
CA ARG A 97 6.69 13.08 -1.57
C ARG A 97 7.51 12.05 -2.35
N PRO A 98 8.46 12.52 -3.15
CA PRO A 98 9.18 11.64 -4.09
C PRO A 98 10.02 10.56 -3.43
N LYS A 99 10.60 10.83 -2.27
CA LYS A 99 11.39 9.81 -1.56
C LYS A 99 10.51 8.69 -1.03
N THR A 100 9.36 9.05 -0.51
CA THR A 100 8.35 8.08 -0.05
C THR A 100 7.86 7.24 -1.22
N TYR A 101 7.54 7.90 -2.35
CA TYR A 101 7.11 7.21 -3.56
C TYR A 101 8.14 6.16 -3.99
N ALA A 102 9.41 6.56 -4.07
CA ALA A 102 10.47 5.66 -4.52
C ALA A 102 10.66 4.49 -3.56
N TYR A 103 10.52 4.73 -2.27
CA TYR A 103 10.69 3.69 -1.27
C TYR A 103 9.58 2.64 -1.34
N VAL A 104 8.33 3.09 -1.46
CA VAL A 104 7.19 2.18 -1.62
C VAL A 104 7.33 1.38 -2.90
N ARG A 105 7.68 2.03 -3.99
CA ARG A 105 7.91 1.36 -5.28
C ARG A 105 8.97 0.29 -5.16
N ASN A 106 10.06 0.59 -4.46
CA ASN A 106 11.15 -0.36 -4.24
C ASN A 106 10.67 -1.58 -3.45
N ALA A 107 9.86 -1.37 -2.42
CA ALA A 107 9.30 -2.48 -1.64
C ALA A 107 8.48 -3.41 -2.53
N ILE A 108 7.66 -2.83 -3.40
CA ILE A 108 6.86 -3.61 -4.34
C ILE A 108 7.77 -4.41 -5.28
N GLN A 109 8.83 -3.78 -5.79
CA GLN A 109 9.77 -4.46 -6.68
C GLN A 109 10.51 -5.61 -6.01
N VAL A 110 10.87 -5.44 -4.75
CA VAL A 110 11.49 -6.53 -3.97
C VAL A 110 10.58 -7.75 -3.92
N ILE A 111 9.29 -7.53 -3.70
CA ILE A 111 8.32 -8.62 -3.66
C ILE A 111 8.17 -9.24 -5.04
N GLN A 112 8.07 -8.43 -6.08
CA GLN A 112 7.91 -8.91 -7.46
C GLN A 112 9.07 -9.80 -7.89
N ASN A 113 10.25 -9.54 -7.36
CA ASN A 113 11.45 -10.30 -7.70
C ASN A 113 11.71 -11.47 -6.76
N SER A 114 10.76 -11.79 -5.87
CA SER A 114 10.92 -12.84 -4.86
C SER A 114 9.75 -13.83 -4.96
N PRO A 115 9.92 -14.96 -5.67
CA PRO A 115 8.81 -15.92 -5.86
C PRO A 115 8.17 -16.40 -4.57
N ASP A 116 8.96 -16.64 -3.52
CA ASP A 116 8.43 -17.10 -2.23
C ASP A 116 7.53 -16.04 -1.60
N ARG A 117 7.91 -14.78 -1.70
CA ARG A 117 7.10 -13.68 -1.18
C ARG A 117 5.81 -13.51 -1.96
N ILE A 118 5.86 -13.71 -3.29
CA ILE A 118 4.68 -13.65 -4.13
C ILE A 118 3.69 -14.74 -3.74
N THR A 119 4.18 -15.96 -3.52
CA THR A 119 3.33 -17.08 -3.11
C THR A 119 2.66 -16.78 -1.78
N LYS A 120 3.39 -16.22 -0.83
CA LYS A 120 2.87 -15.86 0.48
C LYS A 120 1.76 -14.81 0.37
N ILE A 121 1.96 -13.81 -0.46
CA ILE A 121 0.95 -12.78 -0.70
C ILE A 121 -0.30 -13.38 -1.33
N LYS A 122 -0.14 -14.23 -2.32
CA LYS A 122 -1.29 -14.88 -2.97
C LYS A 122 -2.11 -15.68 -1.99
N ASN A 123 -1.44 -16.42 -1.10
CA ASN A 123 -2.15 -17.24 -0.13
C ASN A 123 -2.95 -16.39 0.85
N VAL A 124 -2.35 -15.32 1.36
CA VAL A 124 -3.05 -14.43 2.28
C VAL A 124 -4.17 -13.68 1.58
N TYR A 125 -3.92 -13.19 0.38
CA TYR A 125 -4.92 -12.50 -0.42
C TYR A 125 -6.14 -13.38 -0.66
N LYS A 126 -5.91 -14.64 -1.04
CA LYS A 126 -7.01 -15.59 -1.25
C LYS A 126 -7.80 -15.82 0.02
N ALA A 127 -7.12 -15.95 1.15
CA ALA A 127 -7.80 -16.15 2.43
C ALA A 127 -8.69 -14.97 2.79
N ILE A 128 -8.19 -13.75 2.57
CA ILE A 128 -8.95 -12.54 2.86
C ILE A 128 -10.21 -12.47 1.98
N TRP A 129 -10.05 -12.65 0.68
CA TRP A 129 -11.17 -12.48 -0.25
C TRP A 129 -12.12 -13.67 -0.27
N LYS A 130 -11.63 -14.85 0.10
CA LYS A 130 -12.48 -16.04 0.18
C LYS A 130 -13.44 -15.96 1.38
N ASN A 131 -12.93 -15.44 2.48
CA ASN A 131 -13.70 -15.39 3.73
C ASN A 131 -14.45 -14.06 3.92
N GLY A 132 -14.13 -13.10 3.08
CA GLY A 132 -14.77 -11.80 3.13
C GLY A 132 -15.91 -11.73 2.15
#